data_a5388bdd3d702141b562f8907cc0cc6c
#
_entry.id   a5388bdd3d702141b562f8907cc0cc6c
#
_cell.length_a   1.000
_cell.length_b   1.000
_cell.length_c   1.000
_cell.angle_alpha   90.00
_cell.angle_beta   90.00
_cell.angle_gamma   90.00
#
_symmetry.space_group_name_H-M   'P 1'
#
loop_
_entity.id
_entity.type
_entity.pdbx_description
1 polymer ?
#
loop_
_entity_poly.entity_id
_entity_poly.type
_entity_poly.pdbx_seq_one_letter_code
_entity_poly.pdbx_strand_id
1 'polypeptide(L)'
;LAEGEENYKGHLWKAQGETAVEITPQKWTVPDEEMGGYEMVQGIAVLDNGNLVAVSYSSVDILSAKDGSVIESEQPQSLYEGGVLSDGENAYLRASDGNGGYIEKRQGGKASGAVQIPYPAADAEASEHGSSEVTTFSSNASLALSVLPDGTLIAGDEDGIFRRSAEDAEGQWELLVDGRETDFAVADRWCTDFVAFQDGTIYALFTTEDAQKLNRYEYDPDAVSEVTEVLKLYSVYESSLLKQAATLYHKAHPEVLIEIHNVYPTYYFDQPDYNAVYQELNTMLMGDKAP
;
A
#
# COMPACT_ATOMS: atom_id res chain seq x y z
N LEU A 1 -4.77 -30.23 11.93
CA LEU A 1 -5.73 -30.38 10.82
C LEU A 1 -6.19 -31.85 10.80
N ALA A 2 -7.49 -32.10 10.99
CA ALA A 2 -8.03 -33.43 10.78
C ALA A 2 -8.02 -33.74 9.29
N GLU A 3 -7.54 -34.91 8.90
CA GLU A 3 -7.58 -35.40 7.51
C GLU A 3 -9.03 -35.39 7.02
N GLY A 4 -9.38 -34.52 6.08
CA GLY A 4 -10.68 -34.48 5.41
C GLY A 4 -11.48 -33.21 5.52
N GLU A 5 -11.03 -32.17 6.26
CA GLU A 5 -11.66 -30.84 6.22
C GLU A 5 -10.99 -30.00 5.12
N GLU A 6 -11.67 -29.86 3.99
CA GLU A 6 -11.20 -29.04 2.86
C GLU A 6 -11.33 -27.52 3.11
N ASN A 7 -11.91 -27.10 4.26
CA ASN A 7 -12.21 -25.71 4.57
C ASN A 7 -11.46 -25.25 5.83
N TYR A 8 -10.75 -24.13 5.72
CA TYR A 8 -10.00 -23.51 6.81
C TYR A 8 -10.94 -22.68 7.69
N LYS A 9 -10.95 -22.97 9.01
CA LYS A 9 -11.65 -22.16 10.01
C LYS A 9 -10.69 -21.15 10.62
N GLY A 10 -11.12 -19.88 10.70
CA GLY A 10 -10.41 -18.86 11.46
C GLY A 10 -10.62 -19.02 12.95
N HIS A 11 -9.56 -18.91 13.74
CA HIS A 11 -9.62 -18.94 15.20
C HIS A 11 -9.00 -17.68 15.77
N LEU A 12 -9.71 -17.00 16.67
CA LEU A 12 -9.24 -15.81 17.37
C LEU A 12 -8.87 -16.16 18.82
N TRP A 13 -7.65 -15.89 19.21
CA TRP A 13 -7.12 -16.18 20.52
C TRP A 13 -6.67 -14.89 21.22
N LYS A 14 -7.04 -14.73 22.48
CA LYS A 14 -6.58 -13.67 23.34
C LYS A 14 -5.51 -14.20 24.30
N ALA A 15 -4.33 -13.59 24.27
CA ALA A 15 -3.28 -13.90 25.23
C ALA A 15 -3.65 -13.33 26.63
N GLN A 16 -3.46 -14.15 27.67
CA GLN A 16 -3.66 -13.79 29.05
C GLN A 16 -2.46 -14.29 29.88
N GLY A 17 -1.41 -13.47 29.96
CA GLY A 17 -0.13 -13.89 30.55
C GLY A 17 0.48 -15.05 29.76
N GLU A 18 0.69 -16.20 30.43
CA GLU A 18 1.26 -17.41 29.82
C GLU A 18 0.19 -18.31 29.15
N THR A 19 -1.07 -17.93 29.19
CA THR A 19 -2.19 -18.71 28.62
C THR A 19 -2.84 -17.95 27.47
N ALA A 20 -3.59 -18.68 26.64
CA ALA A 20 -4.43 -18.10 25.61
C ALA A 20 -5.85 -18.63 25.76
N VAL A 21 -6.83 -17.76 25.57
CA VAL A 21 -8.25 -18.07 25.61
C VAL A 21 -8.84 -17.83 24.23
N GLU A 22 -9.55 -18.83 23.70
CA GLU A 22 -10.24 -18.67 22.43
C GLU A 22 -11.46 -17.75 22.62
N ILE A 23 -11.55 -16.74 21.74
CA ILE A 23 -12.64 -15.77 21.69
C ILE A 23 -13.22 -15.67 20.27
N THR A 24 -13.13 -16.75 19.50
CA THR A 24 -13.60 -16.81 18.10
C THR A 24 -15.09 -16.51 18.02
N PRO A 25 -15.53 -15.51 17.22
CA PRO A 25 -16.95 -15.26 16.97
C PRO A 25 -17.65 -16.50 16.40
N GLN A 26 -18.84 -16.81 16.88
CA GLN A 26 -19.58 -17.99 16.43
C GLN A 26 -19.82 -18.00 14.92
N LYS A 27 -20.07 -16.82 14.31
CA LYS A 27 -20.29 -16.70 12.86
C LYS A 27 -19.10 -17.16 12.02
N TRP A 28 -17.86 -17.04 12.52
CA TRP A 28 -16.67 -17.48 11.81
C TRP A 28 -16.50 -19.02 11.84
N THR A 29 -17.25 -19.69 12.69
CA THR A 29 -17.22 -21.17 12.84
C THR A 29 -18.33 -21.88 12.07
N VAL A 30 -19.24 -21.13 11.45
CA VAL A 30 -20.34 -21.64 10.64
C VAL A 30 -20.02 -21.42 9.16
N PRO A 31 -20.09 -22.45 8.32
CA PRO A 31 -19.91 -22.28 6.88
C PRO A 31 -20.96 -21.33 6.31
N ASP A 32 -20.54 -20.42 5.44
CA ASP A 32 -21.45 -19.62 4.65
C ASP A 32 -21.99 -20.46 3.50
N GLU A 33 -23.32 -20.64 3.43
CA GLU A 33 -23.96 -21.48 2.42
C GLU A 33 -23.85 -20.88 1.00
N GLU A 34 -23.74 -19.54 0.87
CA GLU A 34 -23.63 -18.86 -0.41
C GLU A 34 -22.19 -18.88 -0.93
N MET A 35 -21.21 -18.73 -0.04
CA MET A 35 -19.79 -18.73 -0.38
C MET A 35 -19.17 -20.13 -0.41
N GLY A 36 -19.86 -21.11 0.12
CA GLY A 36 -19.40 -22.50 0.15
C GLY A 36 -18.21 -22.78 1.07
N GLY A 37 -17.94 -21.87 2.03
CA GLY A 37 -16.80 -21.97 2.95
C GLY A 37 -16.98 -21.16 4.23
N TYR A 38 -15.94 -21.11 5.03
CA TYR A 38 -15.91 -20.29 6.24
C TYR A 38 -15.48 -18.86 5.92
N GLU A 39 -15.92 -17.92 6.76
CA GLU A 39 -15.51 -16.52 6.64
C GLU A 39 -13.99 -16.38 6.81
N MET A 40 -13.34 -15.79 5.82
CA MET A 40 -11.89 -15.55 5.84
C MET A 40 -11.61 -14.14 6.36
N VAL A 41 -11.10 -14.06 7.58
CA VAL A 41 -10.66 -12.79 8.17
C VAL A 41 -9.34 -12.37 7.56
N GLN A 42 -9.30 -11.16 7.01
CA GLN A 42 -8.13 -10.58 6.37
C GLN A 42 -7.26 -9.76 7.33
N GLY A 43 -7.89 -9.17 8.34
CA GLY A 43 -7.17 -8.36 9.32
C GLY A 43 -8.00 -8.05 10.56
N ILE A 44 -7.29 -7.79 11.65
CA ILE A 44 -7.88 -7.40 12.94
C ILE A 44 -7.04 -6.30 13.54
N ALA A 45 -7.69 -5.26 14.07
CA ALA A 45 -7.07 -4.24 14.91
C ALA A 45 -7.76 -4.14 16.27
N VAL A 46 -6.98 -3.77 17.26
CA VAL A 46 -7.45 -3.55 18.63
C VAL A 46 -7.61 -2.05 18.87
N LEU A 47 -8.75 -1.65 19.44
CA LEU A 47 -9.01 -0.27 19.85
C LEU A 47 -8.86 -0.09 21.37
N ASP A 48 -8.52 1.10 21.80
CA ASP A 48 -8.32 1.46 23.22
C ASP A 48 -9.59 1.28 24.07
N ASN A 49 -10.76 1.37 23.45
CA ASN A 49 -12.05 1.12 24.11
C ASN A 49 -12.31 -0.36 24.42
N GLY A 50 -11.37 -1.25 24.07
CA GLY A 50 -11.48 -2.69 24.27
C GLY A 50 -12.32 -3.41 23.21
N ASN A 51 -12.57 -2.77 22.09
CA ASN A 51 -13.18 -3.41 20.92
C ASN A 51 -12.10 -3.85 19.92
N LEU A 52 -12.49 -4.78 19.05
CA LEU A 52 -11.70 -5.18 17.89
C LEU A 52 -12.46 -4.77 16.63
N VAL A 53 -11.74 -4.35 15.61
CA VAL A 53 -12.28 -4.24 14.25
C VAL A 53 -11.69 -5.38 13.44
N ALA A 54 -12.55 -6.26 12.93
CA ALA A 54 -12.16 -7.38 12.10
C ALA A 54 -12.77 -7.22 10.71
N VAL A 55 -11.97 -7.48 9.69
CA VAL A 55 -12.38 -7.35 8.29
C VAL A 55 -12.29 -8.69 7.60
N SER A 56 -13.34 -9.03 6.89
CA SER A 56 -13.42 -10.21 6.03
C SER A 56 -13.94 -9.83 4.64
N TYR A 57 -14.07 -10.80 3.75
CA TYR A 57 -14.68 -10.55 2.43
C TYR A 57 -16.16 -10.19 2.53
N SER A 58 -16.86 -10.69 3.53
CA SER A 58 -18.32 -10.55 3.66
C SER A 58 -18.74 -9.51 4.70
N SER A 59 -17.86 -9.11 5.62
CA SER A 59 -18.22 -8.20 6.69
C SER A 59 -17.06 -7.40 7.26
N VAL A 60 -17.43 -6.26 7.85
CA VAL A 60 -16.63 -5.52 8.83
C VAL A 60 -17.31 -5.66 10.17
N ASP A 61 -16.65 -6.31 11.11
CA ASP A 61 -17.17 -6.63 12.43
C ASP A 61 -16.53 -5.80 13.52
N ILE A 62 -17.35 -5.30 14.42
CA ILE A 62 -16.92 -4.78 15.71
C ILE A 62 -17.14 -5.87 16.73
N LEU A 63 -16.05 -6.32 17.35
CA LEU A 63 -16.07 -7.40 18.33
C LEU A 63 -15.65 -6.89 19.71
N SER A 64 -16.16 -7.52 20.74
CA SER A 64 -15.66 -7.34 22.11
C SER A 64 -14.34 -8.09 22.29
N ALA A 65 -13.26 -7.40 22.64
CA ALA A 65 -11.99 -8.07 22.97
C ALA A 65 -12.05 -8.86 24.28
N LYS A 66 -13.16 -8.80 25.02
CA LYS A 66 -13.34 -9.58 26.24
C LYS A 66 -13.62 -11.06 25.94
N ASP A 67 -14.52 -11.30 24.99
CA ASP A 67 -15.10 -12.61 24.72
C ASP A 67 -15.39 -12.89 23.24
N GLY A 68 -14.99 -11.99 22.34
CA GLY A 68 -15.18 -12.14 20.88
C GLY A 68 -16.64 -12.00 20.42
N SER A 69 -17.55 -11.57 21.30
CA SER A 69 -18.94 -11.35 20.89
C SER A 69 -19.05 -10.25 19.85
N VAL A 70 -19.86 -10.46 18.81
CA VAL A 70 -20.14 -9.46 17.78
C VAL A 70 -21.01 -8.37 18.37
N ILE A 71 -20.50 -7.14 18.38
CA ILE A 71 -21.22 -5.94 18.83
C ILE A 71 -22.01 -5.36 17.66
N GLU A 72 -21.36 -5.26 16.50
CA GLU A 72 -21.94 -4.74 15.27
C GLU A 72 -21.30 -5.46 14.07
N SER A 73 -22.06 -5.61 12.99
CA SER A 73 -21.59 -6.23 11.75
C SER A 73 -22.19 -5.46 10.58
N GLU A 74 -21.33 -5.04 9.66
CA GLU A 74 -21.72 -4.30 8.45
C GLU A 74 -21.28 -5.07 7.22
N GLN A 75 -22.05 -4.97 6.11
CA GLN A 75 -21.57 -5.45 4.82
C GLN A 75 -20.52 -4.49 4.28
N PRO A 76 -19.42 -4.98 3.70
CA PRO A 76 -18.42 -4.13 3.08
C PRO A 76 -19.04 -3.30 1.97
N GLN A 77 -18.74 -2.00 1.97
CA GLN A 77 -19.15 -1.09 0.88
C GLN A 77 -18.15 -1.09 -0.27
N SER A 78 -16.98 -1.67 -0.02
CA SER A 78 -15.83 -1.70 -0.92
C SER A 78 -15.08 -3.01 -0.75
N LEU A 79 -14.20 -3.33 -1.68
CA LEU A 79 -13.25 -4.41 -1.50
C LEU A 79 -12.17 -3.94 -0.54
N TYR A 80 -11.99 -4.66 0.56
CA TYR A 80 -10.89 -4.43 1.49
C TYR A 80 -9.71 -5.33 1.13
N GLU A 81 -8.52 -4.75 1.14
CA GLU A 81 -7.28 -5.42 0.77
C GLU A 81 -6.26 -5.29 1.90
N GLY A 82 -5.83 -6.45 2.43
CA GLY A 82 -4.79 -6.50 3.45
C GLY A 82 -5.29 -6.29 4.88
N GLY A 83 -4.36 -5.93 5.76
CA GLY A 83 -4.60 -5.84 7.19
C GLY A 83 -5.40 -4.61 7.63
N VAL A 84 -5.82 -4.63 8.88
CA VAL A 84 -6.42 -3.49 9.58
C VAL A 84 -5.37 -2.88 10.49
N LEU A 85 -5.21 -1.56 10.44
CA LEU A 85 -4.30 -0.81 11.31
C LEU A 85 -5.10 -0.05 12.37
N SER A 86 -4.44 0.36 13.46
CA SER A 86 -5.05 1.18 14.50
C SER A 86 -4.05 2.14 15.12
N ASP A 87 -4.51 3.36 15.41
CA ASP A 87 -3.82 4.34 16.26
C ASP A 87 -4.26 4.24 17.73
N GLY A 88 -5.11 3.24 18.04
CA GLY A 88 -5.77 3.06 19.33
C GLY A 88 -7.20 3.59 19.34
N GLU A 89 -7.46 4.81 18.89
CA GLU A 89 -8.80 5.39 18.81
C GLU A 89 -9.54 4.97 17.55
N ASN A 90 -8.84 4.93 16.41
CA ASN A 90 -9.40 4.66 15.10
C ASN A 90 -8.82 3.39 14.50
N ALA A 91 -9.58 2.75 13.63
CA ALA A 91 -9.11 1.73 12.72
C ALA A 91 -8.97 2.30 11.30
N TYR A 92 -8.00 1.80 10.55
CA TYR A 92 -7.70 2.19 9.17
C TYR A 92 -7.70 0.95 8.29
N LEU A 93 -8.56 0.95 7.29
CA LEU A 93 -8.77 -0.15 6.37
C LEU A 93 -8.36 0.29 4.97
N ARG A 94 -7.50 -0.48 4.33
CA ARG A 94 -7.23 -0.29 2.92
C ARG A 94 -8.42 -0.81 2.11
N ALA A 95 -8.99 0.04 1.29
CA ALA A 95 -10.17 -0.24 0.51
C ALA A 95 -9.98 0.17 -0.94
N SER A 96 -10.71 -0.46 -1.85
CA SER A 96 -10.78 -0.05 -3.25
C SER A 96 -12.23 -0.03 -3.72
N ASP A 97 -12.54 0.92 -4.58
CA ASP A 97 -13.81 1.03 -5.30
C ASP A 97 -13.54 1.17 -6.81
N GLY A 98 -14.60 1.39 -7.58
CA GLY A 98 -14.44 1.55 -9.04
C GLY A 98 -13.64 2.80 -9.46
N ASN A 99 -13.28 3.69 -8.54
CA ASN A 99 -12.53 4.92 -8.79
C ASN A 99 -11.08 4.84 -8.31
N GLY A 100 -10.71 3.75 -7.61
CA GLY A 100 -9.35 3.54 -7.13
C GLY A 100 -9.28 3.14 -5.66
N GLY A 101 -8.07 3.14 -5.09
CA GLY A 101 -7.85 2.78 -3.70
C GLY A 101 -7.89 3.96 -2.76
N TYR A 102 -8.31 3.70 -1.55
CA TYR A 102 -8.34 4.66 -0.48
C TYR A 102 -8.14 3.97 0.88
N ILE A 103 -7.89 4.75 1.91
CA ILE A 103 -7.85 4.28 3.29
C ILE A 103 -9.12 4.74 3.97
N GLU A 104 -9.97 3.80 4.37
CA GLU A 104 -11.15 4.11 5.16
C GLU A 104 -10.76 4.27 6.63
N LYS A 105 -11.10 5.41 7.21
CA LYS A 105 -10.95 5.66 8.65
C LYS A 105 -12.25 5.31 9.37
N ARG A 106 -12.15 4.55 10.45
CA ARG A 106 -13.27 4.14 11.30
C ARG A 106 -13.04 4.58 12.74
N GLN A 107 -13.87 5.47 13.24
CA GLN A 107 -13.83 5.91 14.63
C GLN A 107 -14.76 5.02 15.48
N GLY A 108 -14.20 4.39 16.51
CA GLY A 108 -14.95 3.44 17.35
C GLY A 108 -15.50 2.25 16.56
N GLY A 109 -14.94 1.96 15.39
CA GLY A 109 -15.35 0.91 14.47
C GLY A 109 -16.30 1.36 13.35
N LYS A 110 -16.87 2.58 13.39
CA LYS A 110 -17.78 3.11 12.37
C LYS A 110 -17.04 3.95 11.35
N ALA A 111 -17.39 3.81 10.06
CA ALA A 111 -16.82 4.63 9.00
C ALA A 111 -16.99 6.12 9.33
N SER A 112 -15.90 6.87 9.34
CA SER A 112 -15.84 8.29 9.73
C SER A 112 -15.14 9.17 8.70
N GLY A 113 -14.49 8.59 7.70
CA GLY A 113 -13.82 9.31 6.63
C GLY A 113 -13.05 8.40 5.71
N ALA A 114 -12.58 8.95 4.61
CA ALA A 114 -11.73 8.27 3.65
C ALA A 114 -10.55 9.16 3.26
N VAL A 115 -9.39 8.54 3.05
CA VAL A 115 -8.14 9.18 2.68
C VAL A 115 -7.67 8.53 1.40
N GLN A 116 -7.50 9.33 0.34
CA GLN A 116 -6.94 8.83 -0.90
C GLN A 116 -5.50 8.34 -0.69
N ILE A 117 -5.17 7.21 -1.29
CA ILE A 117 -3.82 6.66 -1.24
C ILE A 117 -2.87 7.61 -2.00
N PRO A 118 -1.61 7.74 -1.54
CA PRO A 118 -0.66 8.59 -2.24
C PRO A 118 -0.41 8.04 -3.64
N TYR A 119 -0.53 8.94 -4.62
CA TYR A 119 0.14 8.79 -5.87
C TYR A 119 1.14 9.92 -5.96
N PRO A 120 2.36 9.69 -6.43
CA PRO A 120 3.15 10.78 -6.90
C PRO A 120 2.25 11.53 -7.87
N ALA A 121 2.11 12.83 -7.67
CA ALA A 121 1.49 13.66 -8.67
C ALA A 121 2.26 13.36 -9.96
N ALA A 122 1.69 12.54 -10.84
CA ALA A 122 2.16 12.46 -12.20
C ALA A 122 2.25 13.92 -12.62
N ASP A 123 3.44 14.36 -13.02
CA ASP A 123 3.69 15.77 -13.31
C ASP A 123 2.49 16.31 -14.04
N ALA A 124 1.77 17.23 -13.41
CA ALA A 124 0.50 17.75 -13.90
C ALA A 124 0.63 18.42 -15.29
N GLU A 125 1.84 18.48 -15.82
CA GLU A 125 2.19 18.94 -17.15
C GLU A 125 2.07 17.85 -18.25
N ALA A 126 1.91 16.57 -17.88
CA ALA A 126 1.80 15.47 -18.87
C ALA A 126 0.39 15.22 -19.39
N SER A 127 -0.65 15.84 -18.83
CA SER A 127 -2.07 15.57 -19.16
C SER A 127 -2.72 16.53 -20.13
N GLU A 128 -1.97 17.22 -21.02
CA GLU A 128 -2.60 18.02 -22.08
C GLU A 128 -3.26 17.20 -23.21
N HIS A 129 -3.18 15.89 -23.16
CA HIS A 129 -3.91 15.01 -24.07
C HIS A 129 -5.01 14.26 -23.33
N GLY A 130 -6.19 14.88 -23.36
CA GLY A 130 -7.48 14.49 -22.82
C GLY A 130 -7.88 13.00 -22.90
N SER A 131 -7.22 12.16 -22.11
CA SER A 131 -7.75 10.87 -21.72
C SER A 131 -8.10 10.98 -20.23
N SER A 132 -9.35 10.72 -19.90
CA SER A 132 -9.83 10.62 -18.52
C SER A 132 -8.90 9.67 -17.78
N GLU A 133 -8.12 10.24 -16.83
CA GLU A 133 -7.27 9.48 -15.95
C GLU A 133 -8.14 8.57 -15.07
N VAL A 134 -8.32 7.38 -15.53
CA VAL A 134 -8.56 6.26 -14.64
C VAL A 134 -7.17 5.84 -14.19
N THR A 135 -6.70 6.37 -13.08
CA THR A 135 -5.58 5.81 -12.33
C THR A 135 -6.03 4.44 -11.85
N THR A 136 -5.91 3.46 -12.73
CA THR A 136 -6.13 2.08 -12.37
C THR A 136 -4.97 1.69 -11.46
N PHE A 137 -5.30 1.46 -10.20
CA PHE A 137 -4.48 0.61 -9.36
C PHE A 137 -4.02 -0.60 -10.17
N SER A 138 -2.75 -0.73 -10.40
CA SER A 138 -2.19 -2.04 -10.56
C SER A 138 -2.55 -2.79 -9.27
N SER A 139 -3.45 -3.74 -9.37
CA SER A 139 -3.87 -4.63 -8.29
C SER A 139 -2.70 -5.41 -7.64
N ASN A 140 -1.49 -5.17 -8.08
CA ASN A 140 -0.25 -5.77 -7.64
C ASN A 140 0.67 -4.80 -6.87
N ALA A 141 0.34 -3.52 -6.75
CA ALA A 141 1.11 -2.62 -5.89
C ALA A 141 0.73 -2.90 -4.43
N SER A 142 1.54 -3.70 -3.77
CA SER A 142 1.44 -3.93 -2.33
C SER A 142 1.82 -2.65 -1.59
N LEU A 143 0.89 -1.71 -1.47
CA LEU A 143 1.08 -0.55 -0.62
C LEU A 143 1.30 -1.03 0.81
N ALA A 144 2.50 -0.87 1.31
CA ALA A 144 2.79 -1.03 2.72
C ALA A 144 2.24 0.18 3.49
N LEU A 145 1.56 -0.05 4.59
CA LEU A 145 0.92 1.02 5.35
C LEU A 145 1.18 0.83 6.85
N SER A 146 1.45 1.93 7.54
CA SER A 146 1.55 2.01 8.99
C SER A 146 0.82 3.25 9.49
N VAL A 147 0.33 3.20 10.71
CA VAL A 147 -0.29 4.33 11.38
C VAL A 147 0.44 4.60 12.70
N LEU A 148 0.77 5.87 12.95
CA LEU A 148 1.38 6.30 14.20
C LEU A 148 0.29 6.58 15.26
N PRO A 149 0.65 6.60 16.56
CA PRO A 149 -0.31 6.84 17.63
C PRO A 149 -1.04 8.19 17.56
N ASP A 150 -0.52 9.16 16.82
CA ASP A 150 -1.17 10.46 16.58
C ASP A 150 -2.09 10.45 15.33
N GLY A 151 -2.24 9.30 14.68
CA GLY A 151 -3.04 9.14 13.46
C GLY A 151 -2.30 9.51 12.17
N THR A 152 -1.01 9.87 12.24
CA THR A 152 -0.18 10.07 11.05
C THR A 152 -0.03 8.75 10.29
N LEU A 153 -0.25 8.79 8.98
CA LEU A 153 -0.10 7.65 8.10
C LEU A 153 1.28 7.67 7.43
N ILE A 154 1.93 6.52 7.38
CA ILE A 154 3.16 6.29 6.62
C ILE A 154 2.86 5.20 5.60
N ALA A 155 3.14 5.47 4.34
CA ALA A 155 2.93 4.52 3.24
C ALA A 155 4.25 4.26 2.51
N GLY A 156 4.43 3.04 2.01
CA GLY A 156 5.61 2.66 1.22
C GLY A 156 5.21 1.85 0.00
N ASP A 157 5.70 2.24 -1.17
CA ASP A 157 5.54 1.52 -2.42
C ASP A 157 6.78 1.70 -3.33
N GLU A 158 6.70 1.28 -4.58
CA GLU A 158 7.81 1.39 -5.53
C GLU A 158 8.23 2.83 -5.83
N ASP A 159 7.35 3.80 -5.65
CA ASP A 159 7.62 5.21 -5.89
C ASP A 159 8.27 5.90 -4.67
N GLY A 160 8.08 5.35 -3.47
CA GLY A 160 8.76 5.86 -2.29
C GLY A 160 8.14 5.54 -0.94
N ILE A 161 8.61 6.28 0.05
CA ILE A 161 8.01 6.32 1.38
C ILE A 161 7.37 7.69 1.56
N PHE A 162 6.09 7.68 1.90
CA PHE A 162 5.25 8.86 2.01
C PHE A 162 4.73 9.03 3.42
N ARG A 163 4.52 10.28 3.82
CA ARG A 163 3.88 10.66 5.08
C ARG A 163 2.65 11.50 4.83
N ARG A 164 1.60 11.28 5.62
CA ARG A 164 0.43 12.13 5.68
C ARG A 164 0.11 12.43 7.13
N SER A 165 0.20 13.70 7.52
CA SER A 165 -0.13 14.15 8.86
C SER A 165 -1.62 13.99 9.16
N ALA A 166 -1.95 13.57 10.38
CA ALA A 166 -3.33 13.52 10.88
C ALA A 166 -3.97 14.89 11.01
N GLU A 167 -3.16 15.94 11.21
CA GLU A 167 -3.61 17.32 11.40
C GLU A 167 -3.93 18.02 10.08
N ASP A 168 -3.45 17.51 8.95
CA ASP A 168 -3.70 18.09 7.64
C ASP A 168 -5.08 17.65 7.11
N ALA A 169 -6.06 18.54 7.23
CA ALA A 169 -7.43 18.28 6.78
C ALA A 169 -7.54 18.13 5.25
N GLU A 170 -6.67 18.77 4.50
CA GLU A 170 -6.60 18.66 3.02
C GLU A 170 -5.79 17.47 2.57
N GLY A 171 -4.99 16.92 3.50
CA GLY A 171 -4.40 15.60 3.42
C GLY A 171 -3.44 15.36 2.27
N GLN A 172 -2.51 16.28 2.08
CA GLN A 172 -1.43 16.05 1.13
C GLN A 172 -0.46 14.99 1.65
N TRP A 173 -0.05 14.11 0.75
CA TRP A 173 1.04 13.19 1.01
C TRP A 173 2.38 13.86 0.72
N GLU A 174 3.31 13.74 1.64
CA GLU A 174 4.68 14.22 1.53
C GLU A 174 5.59 13.03 1.21
N LEU A 175 6.36 13.13 0.14
CA LEU A 175 7.40 12.16 -0.16
C LEU A 175 8.57 12.36 0.81
N LEU A 176 8.89 11.34 1.59
CA LEU A 176 10.03 11.34 2.52
C LEU A 176 11.30 10.78 1.87
N VAL A 177 11.16 9.70 1.10
CA VAL A 177 12.26 9.00 0.45
C VAL A 177 11.81 8.51 -0.91
N ASP A 178 12.60 8.76 -1.93
CA ASP A 178 12.40 8.25 -3.28
C ASP A 178 12.52 6.71 -3.29
N GLY A 179 11.60 6.03 -3.98
CA GLY A 179 11.59 4.58 -4.04
C GLY A 179 12.90 3.97 -4.52
N ARG A 180 13.61 4.66 -5.41
CA ARG A 180 14.92 4.25 -5.94
C ARG A 180 16.01 4.17 -4.88
N GLU A 181 15.88 4.89 -3.79
CA GLU A 181 16.76 4.83 -2.62
C GLU A 181 16.40 3.71 -1.64
N THR A 182 15.31 2.99 -1.92
CA THR A 182 14.77 1.93 -1.06
C THR A 182 14.80 0.57 -1.73
N ASP A 183 14.42 -0.48 -1.00
CA ASP A 183 14.19 -1.80 -1.58
C ASP A 183 12.75 -1.96 -2.14
N PHE A 184 11.88 -0.95 -1.97
CA PHE A 184 10.52 -1.00 -2.54
C PHE A 184 10.51 -0.97 -4.07
N ALA A 185 11.42 -0.24 -4.71
CA ALA A 185 11.53 -0.19 -6.16
C ALA A 185 12.27 -1.38 -6.79
N VAL A 186 12.59 -2.42 -6.03
CA VAL A 186 13.26 -3.62 -6.53
C VAL A 186 12.21 -4.67 -6.88
N ALA A 187 12.06 -4.99 -8.17
CA ALA A 187 10.95 -5.76 -8.71
C ALA A 187 10.86 -7.24 -8.26
N ASP A 188 11.94 -7.81 -7.71
CA ASP A 188 11.98 -9.19 -7.20
C ASP A 188 11.64 -9.30 -5.72
N ARG A 189 11.16 -8.21 -5.12
CA ARG A 189 10.88 -8.10 -3.69
C ARG A 189 9.52 -7.50 -3.46
N TRP A 190 8.84 -8.05 -2.49
CA TRP A 190 7.59 -7.48 -2.02
C TRP A 190 7.64 -7.22 -0.53
N CYS A 191 7.18 -6.07 -0.14
CA CYS A 191 7.03 -5.74 1.26
C CYS A 191 5.86 -6.53 1.84
N THR A 192 6.15 -7.43 2.76
CA THR A 192 5.14 -8.28 3.41
C THR A 192 4.71 -7.75 4.77
N ASP A 193 5.54 -6.89 5.38
CA ASP A 193 5.23 -6.26 6.65
C ASP A 193 5.94 -4.90 6.75
N PHE A 194 5.29 -3.94 7.40
CA PHE A 194 5.76 -2.56 7.45
C PHE A 194 5.30 -1.89 8.75
N VAL A 195 6.23 -1.31 9.48
CA VAL A 195 5.92 -0.58 10.71
C VAL A 195 6.77 0.67 10.83
N ALA A 196 6.12 1.80 11.11
CA ALA A 196 6.76 3.07 11.39
C ALA A 196 6.62 3.44 12.86
N PHE A 197 7.59 4.17 13.38
CA PHE A 197 7.66 4.66 14.75
C PHE A 197 7.69 6.19 14.79
N GLN A 198 7.29 6.75 15.92
CA GLN A 198 7.25 8.21 16.13
C GLN A 198 8.62 8.88 16.06
N ASP A 199 9.70 8.14 16.27
CA ASP A 199 11.07 8.64 16.18
C ASP A 199 11.59 8.71 14.71
N GLY A 200 10.73 8.41 13.74
CA GLY A 200 11.08 8.38 12.32
C GLY A 200 11.71 7.07 11.83
N THR A 201 11.89 6.10 12.73
CA THR A 201 12.39 4.78 12.33
C THR A 201 11.29 3.99 11.64
N ILE A 202 11.63 3.31 10.54
CA ILE A 202 10.73 2.44 9.78
C ILE A 202 11.41 1.08 9.62
N TYR A 203 10.67 0.01 9.87
CA TYR A 203 11.07 -1.35 9.51
C TYR A 203 10.17 -1.88 8.42
N ALA A 204 10.77 -2.44 7.38
CA ALA A 204 10.08 -3.09 6.28
C ALA A 204 10.64 -4.50 6.06
N LEU A 205 9.77 -5.49 6.07
CA LEU A 205 10.11 -6.88 5.78
C LEU A 205 9.84 -7.16 4.31
N PHE A 206 10.90 -7.42 3.57
CA PHE A 206 10.83 -7.80 2.17
C PHE A 206 10.97 -9.31 2.02
N THR A 207 10.15 -9.89 1.17
CA THR A 207 10.22 -11.30 0.79
C THR A 207 10.61 -11.41 -0.68
N THR A 208 11.51 -12.33 -0.98
CA THR A 208 11.86 -12.80 -2.32
C THR A 208 11.46 -14.27 -2.44
N GLU A 209 11.69 -14.90 -3.61
CA GLU A 209 11.43 -16.34 -3.77
C GLU A 209 12.19 -17.20 -2.75
N ASP A 210 13.42 -16.80 -2.38
CA ASP A 210 14.34 -17.63 -1.59
C ASP A 210 14.61 -17.09 -0.18
N ALA A 211 14.26 -15.84 0.14
CA ALA A 211 14.69 -15.19 1.37
C ALA A 211 13.74 -14.12 1.89
N GLN A 212 13.90 -13.81 3.15
CA GLN A 212 13.32 -12.63 3.77
C GLN A 212 14.41 -11.68 4.24
N LYS A 213 14.21 -10.39 4.07
CA LYS A 213 15.13 -9.33 4.47
C LYS A 213 14.40 -8.27 5.25
N LEU A 214 14.80 -8.03 6.49
CA LEU A 214 14.32 -6.92 7.28
C LEU A 214 15.22 -5.70 7.05
N ASN A 215 14.66 -4.65 6.49
CA ASN A 215 15.32 -3.36 6.34
C ASN A 215 14.88 -2.42 7.45
N ARG A 216 15.81 -1.58 7.89
CA ARG A 216 15.57 -0.46 8.78
C ARG A 216 15.91 0.82 8.03
N TYR A 217 14.96 1.73 8.01
CA TYR A 217 15.14 3.08 7.49
C TYR A 217 15.08 4.07 8.65
N GLU A 218 15.93 5.06 8.63
CA GLU A 218 15.94 6.19 9.58
C GLU A 218 15.77 7.48 8.77
N TYR A 219 14.78 8.27 9.13
CA TYR A 219 14.61 9.57 8.51
C TYR A 219 15.66 10.54 9.06
N ASP A 220 16.51 11.05 8.19
CA ASP A 220 17.49 12.07 8.49
C ASP A 220 17.17 13.34 7.68
N PRO A 221 16.60 14.39 8.33
CA PRO A 221 16.26 15.63 7.63
C PRO A 221 17.49 16.41 7.13
N ASP A 222 18.68 16.09 7.65
CA ASP A 222 19.94 16.70 7.26
C ASP A 222 20.69 15.89 6.19
N ALA A 223 20.14 14.74 5.79
CA ALA A 223 20.72 13.93 4.71
C ALA A 223 20.76 14.73 3.41
N VAL A 224 21.92 14.81 2.81
CA VAL A 224 22.12 15.45 1.53
C VAL A 224 22.15 14.38 0.46
N SER A 225 21.32 14.53 -0.58
CA SER A 225 21.37 13.65 -1.74
C SER A 225 22.78 13.63 -2.34
N GLU A 226 23.30 12.45 -2.60
CA GLU A 226 24.58 12.26 -3.29
C GLU A 226 24.45 12.49 -4.79
N VAL A 227 23.22 12.65 -5.32
CA VAL A 227 22.93 12.81 -6.74
C VAL A 227 23.55 14.09 -7.28
N THR A 228 24.47 13.94 -8.21
CA THR A 228 25.13 15.04 -8.94
C THR A 228 24.83 15.00 -10.44
N GLU A 229 24.31 13.90 -10.94
CA GLU A 229 23.98 13.67 -12.34
C GLU A 229 22.60 12.99 -12.46
N VAL A 230 21.76 13.51 -13.36
CA VAL A 230 20.47 12.92 -13.70
C VAL A 230 20.51 12.47 -15.16
N LEU A 231 20.34 11.16 -15.36
CA LEU A 231 20.17 10.57 -16.68
C LEU A 231 18.70 10.35 -16.96
N LYS A 232 18.22 10.87 -18.09
CA LYS A 232 16.84 10.67 -18.52
C LYS A 232 16.75 9.55 -19.53
N LEU A 233 15.87 8.58 -19.26
CA LEU A 233 15.62 7.45 -20.14
C LEU A 233 14.17 7.53 -20.62
N TYR A 234 14.00 7.48 -21.94
CA TYR A 234 12.69 7.48 -22.57
C TYR A 234 12.25 6.05 -22.88
N SER A 235 11.06 5.67 -22.41
CA SER A 235 10.47 4.36 -22.67
C SER A 235 9.04 4.51 -23.20
N VAL A 236 8.67 3.66 -24.16
CA VAL A 236 7.29 3.68 -24.70
C VAL A 236 6.29 3.20 -23.66
N TYR A 237 6.66 2.17 -22.91
CA TYR A 237 5.83 1.57 -21.88
C TYR A 237 6.54 1.56 -20.54
N GLU A 238 5.75 1.54 -19.50
CA GLU A 238 6.26 1.20 -18.20
C GLU A 238 6.87 -0.20 -18.19
N SER A 239 8.04 -0.33 -17.58
CA SER A 239 8.78 -1.59 -17.51
C SER A 239 9.37 -1.76 -16.12
N SER A 240 8.87 -2.74 -15.38
CA SER A 240 9.42 -3.12 -14.07
C SER A 240 10.91 -3.51 -14.16
N LEU A 241 11.32 -4.11 -15.29
CA LEU A 241 12.72 -4.45 -15.53
C LEU A 241 13.60 -3.19 -15.66
N LEU A 242 13.12 -2.14 -16.34
CA LEU A 242 13.85 -0.88 -16.44
C LEU A 242 13.90 -0.15 -15.09
N LYS A 243 12.80 -0.13 -14.35
CA LYS A 243 12.77 0.43 -12.98
C LYS A 243 13.78 -0.30 -12.09
N GLN A 244 13.78 -1.64 -12.12
CA GLN A 244 14.75 -2.44 -11.37
C GLN A 244 16.19 -2.15 -11.77
N ALA A 245 16.47 -2.09 -13.07
CA ALA A 245 17.81 -1.80 -13.57
C ALA A 245 18.28 -0.40 -13.13
N ALA A 246 17.41 0.61 -13.20
CA ALA A 246 17.70 1.96 -12.74
C ALA A 246 17.98 1.99 -11.23
N THR A 247 17.17 1.30 -10.42
CA THR A 247 17.37 1.20 -8.97
C THR A 247 18.70 0.50 -8.62
N LEU A 248 19.01 -0.62 -9.28
CA LEU A 248 20.28 -1.32 -9.04
C LEU A 248 21.49 -0.51 -9.47
N TYR A 249 21.35 0.25 -10.58
CA TYR A 249 22.40 1.14 -11.05
C TYR A 249 22.64 2.29 -10.05
N HIS A 250 21.57 2.95 -9.59
CA HIS A 250 21.65 4.01 -8.58
C HIS A 250 22.28 3.51 -7.25
N LYS A 251 21.91 2.29 -6.80
CA LYS A 251 22.56 1.69 -5.59
C LYS A 251 24.07 1.45 -5.75
N ALA A 252 24.54 1.22 -6.97
CA ALA A 252 25.96 1.06 -7.27
C ALA A 252 26.65 2.41 -7.55
N HIS A 253 25.88 3.41 -7.96
CA HIS A 253 26.31 4.75 -8.38
C HIS A 253 25.36 5.80 -7.78
N PRO A 254 25.46 6.07 -6.47
CA PRO A 254 24.51 6.97 -5.79
C PRO A 254 24.58 8.41 -6.30
N GLU A 255 25.67 8.79 -6.99
CA GLU A 255 25.82 10.07 -7.63
C GLU A 255 24.97 10.23 -8.91
N VAL A 256 24.41 9.13 -9.47
CA VAL A 256 23.64 9.13 -10.72
C VAL A 256 22.21 8.69 -10.47
N LEU A 257 21.26 9.53 -10.81
CA LEU A 257 19.84 9.21 -10.81
C LEU A 257 19.37 8.93 -12.24
N ILE A 258 18.62 7.84 -12.44
CA ILE A 258 17.99 7.54 -13.73
C ILE A 258 16.49 7.83 -13.62
N GLU A 259 16.04 8.88 -14.31
CA GLU A 259 14.62 9.20 -14.47
C GLU A 259 14.08 8.48 -15.71
N ILE A 260 13.00 7.70 -15.54
CA ILE A 260 12.35 6.99 -16.63
C ILE A 260 11.08 7.74 -17.00
N HIS A 261 11.07 8.28 -18.22
CA HIS A 261 9.89 8.91 -18.80
C HIS A 261 9.14 7.87 -19.65
N ASN A 262 7.91 7.52 -19.23
CA ASN A 262 7.04 6.58 -19.93
C ASN A 262 5.98 7.34 -20.72
N VAL A 263 5.85 7.09 -22.03
CA VAL A 263 4.81 7.70 -22.88
C VAL A 263 3.44 7.15 -22.54
N TYR A 264 3.38 5.85 -22.27
CA TYR A 264 2.18 5.15 -21.85
C TYR A 264 2.43 4.54 -20.46
N PRO A 265 1.84 5.09 -19.40
CA PRO A 265 2.10 4.64 -18.02
C PRO A 265 1.57 3.23 -17.74
N THR A 266 0.68 2.71 -18.55
CA THR A 266 0.11 1.37 -18.35
C THR A 266 0.01 0.60 -19.64
N TYR A 267 0.18 -0.74 -19.53
CA TYR A 267 -0.01 -1.67 -20.64
C TYR A 267 -1.51 -1.83 -20.92
N TYR A 268 -2.12 -0.89 -21.68
CA TYR A 268 -3.50 -1.03 -22.12
C TYR A 268 -3.58 -1.77 -23.45
N PHE A 269 -4.73 -2.43 -23.67
CA PHE A 269 -5.06 -3.21 -24.86
C PHE A 269 -5.08 -2.41 -26.18
N ASP A 270 -4.99 -1.09 -26.11
CA ASP A 270 -4.90 -0.23 -27.28
C ASP A 270 -3.45 -0.15 -27.77
N GLN A 271 -3.28 -0.47 -29.04
CA GLN A 271 -1.97 -0.35 -29.69
C GLN A 271 -1.51 1.10 -29.67
N PRO A 272 -0.28 1.38 -29.19
CA PRO A 272 0.22 2.75 -29.17
C PRO A 272 0.25 3.35 -30.58
N ASP A 273 -0.10 4.62 -30.68
CA ASP A 273 0.19 5.37 -31.91
C ASP A 273 1.69 5.66 -31.97
N TYR A 274 2.44 4.73 -32.54
CA TYR A 274 3.89 4.88 -32.70
C TYR A 274 4.29 6.16 -33.46
N ASN A 275 3.42 6.73 -34.30
CA ASN A 275 3.73 7.99 -34.97
C ASN A 275 3.71 9.14 -33.99
N ALA A 276 2.74 9.16 -33.05
CA ALA A 276 2.70 10.15 -31.98
C ALA A 276 3.93 10.03 -31.09
N VAL A 277 4.31 8.80 -30.69
CA VAL A 277 5.52 8.53 -29.89
C VAL A 277 6.78 9.05 -30.58
N TYR A 278 6.96 8.75 -31.87
CA TYR A 278 8.11 9.23 -32.63
C TYR A 278 8.11 10.75 -32.83
N GLN A 279 6.94 11.37 -32.98
CA GLN A 279 6.83 12.83 -33.06
C GLN A 279 7.21 13.50 -31.75
N GLU A 280 6.78 12.96 -30.62
CA GLU A 280 7.14 13.44 -29.29
C GLU A 280 8.64 13.32 -29.06
N LEU A 281 9.21 12.13 -29.28
CA LEU A 281 10.65 11.91 -29.16
C LEU A 281 11.45 12.86 -30.05
N ASN A 282 11.05 13.04 -31.31
CA ASN A 282 11.70 13.98 -32.20
C ASN A 282 11.60 15.44 -31.69
N THR A 283 10.46 15.82 -31.11
CA THR A 283 10.26 17.16 -30.55
C THR A 283 11.17 17.38 -29.35
N MET A 284 11.30 16.38 -28.46
CA MET A 284 12.23 16.42 -27.34
C MET A 284 13.68 16.57 -27.81
N LEU A 285 14.10 15.73 -28.77
CA LEU A 285 15.46 15.77 -29.32
C LEU A 285 15.80 17.10 -30.03
N MET A 286 14.82 17.70 -30.74
CA MET A 286 15.01 18.99 -31.41
C MET A 286 14.94 20.19 -30.49
N GLY A 287 14.26 20.05 -29.34
CA GLY A 287 14.08 21.11 -28.34
C GLY A 287 15.20 21.21 -27.33
N ASP A 288 16.29 20.47 -27.48
CA ASP A 288 17.35 20.31 -26.45
C ASP A 288 16.80 19.84 -25.09
N LYS A 289 15.62 19.20 -25.14
CA LYS A 289 14.95 18.56 -24.01
C LYS A 289 15.04 17.03 -24.13
N ALA A 290 16.12 16.58 -24.79
CA ALA A 290 16.37 15.15 -24.90
C ALA A 290 16.36 14.50 -23.52
N PRO A 291 15.81 13.28 -23.41
CA PRO A 291 15.88 12.53 -22.19
C PRO A 291 17.31 12.36 -21.75
#